data_cd4ffc2862fe8e84c88a50433992d39b
#
_entry.id   cd4ffc2862fe8e84c88a50433992d39b
#
_cell.length_a   1.000
_cell.length_b   1.000
_cell.length_c   1.000
_cell.angle_alpha   90.00
_cell.angle_beta   90.00
_cell.angle_gamma   90.00
#
_symmetry.space_group_name_H-M   'P 1'
#
loop_
_entity.id
_entity.type
_entity.pdbx_description
1 polymer ?
#
loop_
_entity_poly.entity_id
_entity_poly.type
_entity_poly.pdbx_seq_one_letter_code
_entity_poly.pdbx_strand_id
1 'polypeptide(L)'
;MITRDSIETAYSFLHQKRQVYIHSSLDWQKDDIEYAIASYADDMNQELYEVLSDHRSDFLRDHKRFEKDITEAVKQLESML
;
A
#
# COMPACT_ATOMS: atom_id res chain seq x y z
N MET A 1 10.81 -14.78 1.15
CA MET A 1 10.52 -15.13 -0.27
C MET A 1 9.19 -14.50 -0.71
N ILE A 2 9.17 -13.91 -1.89
CA ILE A 2 7.94 -13.36 -2.46
C ILE A 2 7.18 -14.50 -3.11
N THR A 3 5.94 -14.74 -2.65
CA THR A 3 5.08 -15.78 -3.20
C THR A 3 3.89 -15.16 -3.90
N ARG A 4 3.21 -15.94 -4.75
CA ARG A 4 1.99 -15.46 -5.39
C ARG A 4 0.94 -15.10 -4.35
N ASP A 5 0.82 -15.91 -3.29
CA ASP A 5 -0.15 -15.63 -2.23
C ASP A 5 0.15 -14.30 -1.54
N SER A 6 1.41 -13.98 -1.30
CA SER A 6 1.77 -12.70 -0.68
C SER A 6 1.44 -11.53 -1.60
N ILE A 7 1.63 -11.70 -2.92
CA ILE A 7 1.28 -10.67 -3.91
C ILE A 7 -0.24 -10.48 -3.95
N GLU A 8 -1.00 -11.56 -4.02
CA GLU A 8 -2.46 -11.49 -4.07
C GLU A 8 -3.04 -10.85 -2.81
N THR A 9 -2.51 -11.23 -1.65
CA THR A 9 -2.97 -10.67 -0.38
C THR A 9 -2.70 -9.18 -0.31
N ALA A 10 -1.49 -8.77 -0.67
CA ALA A 10 -1.12 -7.36 -0.68
C ALA A 10 -1.95 -6.57 -1.69
N TYR A 11 -2.15 -7.13 -2.87
CA TYR A 11 -2.95 -6.48 -3.90
C TYR A 11 -4.38 -6.25 -3.43
N SER A 12 -5.02 -7.30 -2.89
CA SER A 12 -6.40 -7.20 -2.43
C SER A 12 -6.55 -6.14 -1.35
N PHE A 13 -5.63 -6.15 -0.38
CA PHE A 13 -5.69 -5.20 0.74
C PHE A 13 -5.47 -3.77 0.25
N LEU A 14 -4.40 -3.53 -0.49
CA LEU A 14 -4.05 -2.18 -0.92
C LEU A 14 -5.04 -1.64 -1.94
N HIS A 15 -5.51 -2.48 -2.85
CA HIS A 15 -6.51 -2.07 -3.84
C HIS A 15 -7.79 -1.60 -3.17
N GLN A 16 -8.30 -2.39 -2.22
CA GLN A 16 -9.51 -2.05 -1.50
C GLN A 16 -9.36 -0.76 -0.70
N LYS A 17 -8.25 -0.62 0.01
CA LYS A 17 -7.98 0.59 0.80
C LYS A 17 -7.83 1.81 -0.08
N ARG A 18 -7.18 1.65 -1.23
CA ARG A 18 -7.03 2.74 -2.18
C ARG A 18 -8.39 3.23 -2.69
N GLN A 19 -9.30 2.31 -3.01
CA GLN A 19 -10.63 2.69 -3.49
C GLN A 19 -11.37 3.53 -2.45
N VAL A 20 -11.32 3.12 -1.20
CA VAL A 20 -11.94 3.89 -0.12
C VAL A 20 -11.26 5.24 0.03
N TYR A 21 -9.94 5.28 -0.03
CA TYR A 21 -9.15 6.49 0.16
C TYR A 21 -9.48 7.55 -0.89
N ILE A 22 -9.45 7.18 -2.17
CA ILE A 22 -9.67 8.16 -3.24
C ILE A 22 -11.12 8.63 -3.34
N HIS A 23 -12.06 7.85 -2.81
CA HIS A 23 -13.47 8.23 -2.82
C HIS A 23 -13.93 8.88 -1.52
N SER A 24 -13.06 8.97 -0.52
CA SER A 24 -13.41 9.57 0.76
C SER A 24 -13.29 11.08 0.69
N SER A 25 -14.28 11.78 1.24
CA SER A 25 -14.24 13.23 1.41
C SER A 25 -13.91 13.63 2.85
N LEU A 26 -13.72 12.65 3.75
CA LEU A 26 -13.51 12.91 5.16
C LEU A 26 -12.03 12.71 5.51
N ASP A 27 -11.40 13.77 6.02
CA ASP A 27 -9.97 13.74 6.35
C ASP A 27 -9.64 12.67 7.39
N TRP A 28 -10.51 12.50 8.41
CA TRP A 28 -10.28 11.50 9.45
C TRP A 28 -10.30 10.08 8.88
N GLN A 29 -11.14 9.83 7.88
CA GLN A 29 -11.20 8.52 7.25
C GLN A 29 -9.94 8.25 6.44
N LYS A 30 -9.43 9.27 5.76
CA LYS A 30 -8.15 9.16 5.04
C LYS A 30 -7.00 8.91 6.00
N ASP A 31 -6.98 9.59 7.13
CA ASP A 31 -5.95 9.40 8.16
C ASP A 31 -5.98 7.97 8.71
N ASP A 32 -7.17 7.43 8.94
CA ASP A 32 -7.32 6.05 9.41
C ASP A 32 -6.76 5.05 8.39
N ILE A 33 -7.02 5.29 7.12
CA ILE A 33 -6.50 4.42 6.07
C ILE A 33 -4.98 4.51 5.99
N GLU A 34 -4.42 5.71 6.08
CA GLU A 34 -2.97 5.89 6.09
C GLU A 34 -2.33 5.15 7.24
N TYR A 35 -2.94 5.20 8.42
CA TYR A 35 -2.46 4.48 9.59
C TYR A 35 -2.54 2.96 9.37
N ALA A 36 -3.66 2.48 8.86
CA ALA A 36 -3.85 1.05 8.61
C ALA A 36 -2.83 0.53 7.59
N ILE A 37 -2.56 1.30 6.55
CA ILE A 37 -1.60 0.92 5.53
C ILE A 37 -0.17 0.92 6.08
N ALA A 38 0.18 1.91 6.90
CA ALA A 38 1.50 1.95 7.53
C ALA A 38 1.73 0.74 8.44
N SER A 39 0.70 0.36 9.21
CA SER A 39 0.76 -0.84 10.05
C SER A 39 0.91 -2.10 9.19
N TYR A 40 0.15 -2.18 8.10
CA TYR A 40 0.23 -3.31 7.18
C TYR A 40 1.62 -3.41 6.55
N ALA A 41 2.22 -2.28 6.20
CA ALA A 41 3.56 -2.26 5.63
C ALA A 41 4.61 -2.85 6.58
N ASP A 42 4.41 -2.69 7.88
CA ASP A 42 5.30 -3.30 8.88
C ASP A 42 5.12 -4.81 8.97
N ASP A 43 3.90 -5.31 8.71
CA ASP A 43 3.56 -6.72 8.91
C ASP A 43 3.65 -7.55 7.65
N MET A 44 3.61 -6.93 6.47
CA MET A 44 3.61 -7.66 5.21
C MET A 44 4.97 -8.29 4.90
N ASN A 45 5.02 -9.11 3.85
CA ASN A 45 6.26 -9.68 3.36
C ASN A 45 7.26 -8.57 3.07
N GLN A 46 8.38 -8.54 3.81
CA GLN A 46 9.33 -7.44 3.74
C GLN A 46 10.10 -7.41 2.43
N GLU A 47 10.33 -8.55 1.81
CA GLU A 47 10.95 -8.58 0.48
C GLU A 47 10.05 -7.92 -0.55
N LEU A 48 8.74 -8.18 -0.47
CA LEU A 48 7.76 -7.55 -1.35
C LEU A 48 7.70 -6.05 -1.08
N TYR A 49 7.71 -5.65 0.19
CA TYR A 49 7.72 -4.23 0.54
C TYR A 49 8.95 -3.52 -0.03
N GLU A 50 10.12 -4.14 0.03
CA GLU A 50 11.34 -3.56 -0.55
C GLU A 50 11.21 -3.33 -2.06
N VAL A 51 10.63 -4.30 -2.76
CA VAL A 51 10.40 -4.17 -4.20
C VAL A 51 9.44 -3.01 -4.49
N LEU A 52 8.34 -2.94 -3.76
CA LEU A 52 7.34 -1.89 -3.98
C LEU A 52 7.86 -0.51 -3.63
N SER A 53 8.64 -0.42 -2.56
CA SER A 53 9.14 0.86 -2.05
C SER A 53 10.36 1.38 -2.80
N ASP A 54 11.02 0.52 -3.56
CA ASP A 54 12.29 0.85 -4.24
C ASP A 54 13.29 1.40 -3.24
N HIS A 55 13.41 0.72 -2.10
CA HIS A 55 14.33 1.06 -0.99
C HIS A 55 14.02 2.38 -0.28
N ARG A 56 12.85 2.95 -0.49
CA ARG A 56 12.42 4.14 0.24
C ARG A 56 11.87 3.75 1.61
N SER A 57 12.40 4.36 2.67
CA SER A 57 11.96 4.06 4.03
C SER A 57 10.62 4.70 4.38
N ASP A 58 10.21 5.74 3.64
CA ASP A 58 8.97 6.48 3.88
C ASP A 58 7.82 6.06 2.96
N PHE A 59 8.01 5.00 2.17
CA PHE A 59 6.99 4.53 1.24
C PHE A 59 5.72 4.12 1.99
N LEU A 60 4.58 4.65 1.59
CA LEU A 60 3.26 4.47 2.23
C LEU A 60 3.21 5.01 3.66
N ARG A 61 4.17 5.86 4.05
CA ARG A 61 4.22 6.46 5.38
C ARG A 61 4.25 7.98 5.33
N ASP A 62 4.49 8.56 4.16
CA ASP A 62 4.52 10.00 3.98
C ASP A 62 3.13 10.47 3.55
N HIS A 63 2.50 11.28 4.40
CA HIS A 63 1.15 11.80 4.17
C HIS A 63 1.04 12.51 2.82
N LYS A 64 2.02 13.32 2.47
CA LYS A 64 1.98 14.15 1.25
C LYS A 64 2.07 13.33 -0.02
N ARG A 65 2.68 12.15 0.05
CA ARG A 65 2.88 11.29 -1.10
C ARG A 65 2.06 10.01 -1.04
N PHE A 66 1.18 9.91 -0.07
CA PHE A 66 0.46 8.67 0.20
C PHE A 66 -0.38 8.20 -0.99
N GLU A 67 -1.16 9.12 -1.58
CA GLU A 67 -2.02 8.75 -2.71
C GLU A 67 -1.19 8.24 -3.89
N LYS A 68 -0.09 8.91 -4.18
CA LYS A 68 0.81 8.48 -5.25
C LYS A 68 1.45 7.13 -4.92
N ASP A 69 1.90 6.97 -3.69
CA ASP A 69 2.56 5.74 -3.25
C ASP A 69 1.63 4.54 -3.32
N ILE A 70 0.38 4.67 -2.84
CA ILE A 70 -0.55 3.56 -2.87
C ILE A 70 -0.96 3.22 -4.30
N THR A 71 -1.08 4.21 -5.18
CA THR A 71 -1.36 3.99 -6.58
C THR A 71 -0.22 3.21 -7.25
N GLU A 72 1.02 3.59 -6.97
CA GLU A 72 2.18 2.88 -7.50
C GLU A 72 2.24 1.44 -6.99
N ALA A 73 1.97 1.24 -5.70
CA ALA A 73 1.98 -0.10 -5.10
C ALA A 73 0.95 -1.00 -5.78
N VAL A 74 -0.27 -0.50 -5.97
CA VAL A 74 -1.33 -1.28 -6.62
C VAL A 74 -0.94 -1.63 -8.06
N LYS A 75 -0.39 -0.67 -8.80
CA LYS A 75 0.04 -0.91 -10.17
C LYS A 75 1.14 -1.97 -10.25
N GLN A 76 2.14 -1.89 -9.38
CA GLN A 76 3.22 -2.86 -9.37
C GLN A 76 2.71 -4.25 -9.03
N LEU A 77 1.85 -4.35 -8.02
CA LEU A 77 1.27 -5.64 -7.64
C LEU A 77 0.43 -6.23 -8.76
N GLU A 78 -0.35 -5.40 -9.43
CA GLU A 78 -1.14 -5.85 -10.58
C GLU A 78 -0.26 -6.42 -11.68
N SER A 79 0.88 -5.79 -11.93
CA SER A 79 1.80 -6.27 -12.96
C SER A 79 2.49 -7.59 -12.57
N MET A 80 2.51 -7.93 -11.29
CA MET A 80 3.08 -9.18 -10.81
C MET A 80 2.09 -10.34 -10.83
N LEU A 81 0.82 -10.05 -11.01
CA LEU A 81 -0.23 -11.07 -11.09
C LEU A 81 -0.49 -11.57 -12.56
#